data_09b1e6ba42606d3cfa4b1cc477b938af
#
_entry.id   09b1e6ba42606d3cfa4b1cc477b938af
#
_cell.length_a   1.000
_cell.length_b   1.000
_cell.length_c   1.000
_cell.angle_alpha   90.00
_cell.angle_beta   90.00
_cell.angle_gamma   90.00
#
_symmetry.space_group_name_H-M   'P 1'
#
loop_
_entity.id
_entity.type
_entity.pdbx_description
1 polymer ?
#
loop_
_entity_poly.entity_id
_entity_poly.type
_entity_poly.pdbx_seq_one_letter_code
_entity_poly.pdbx_strand_id
1 'polypeptide(L)'
;MKTDKITKKWIQNAADEKAVEAGCYVNEERGMHVIEFIQDHLRLYEGEYAGQSVHIMGWQHDLLMRLFGWVRFSEDWGREIRRFKVCSLWIPKKNGKSPTAAMVGLYLMAADGEQGQKVFSAAKDGKQAHIVHTHARMMVQQSPVLDGLCSVNRGTGVILYHPTNSTYQTLSGDNIQGQEGLNGSVIIDETHVVDSRLASTLEYMGASRAEPIRFEVSTAGNNPNGYGKRQWDYGEAVNSGEITDNELLYISYSAPQKANDSRCGKPEIWEKANPSWGHTIKSEDV
;
A
#
# COMPACT_ATOMS: atom_id res chain seq x y z
N MET A 1 -27.10 4.67 -13.85
CA MET A 1 -27.22 5.23 -12.49
C MET A 1 -26.56 6.60 -12.46
N LYS A 2 -27.13 7.64 -11.81
CA LYS A 2 -26.42 8.92 -11.65
C LYS A 2 -25.36 8.72 -10.57
N THR A 3 -24.10 8.90 -10.92
CA THR A 3 -22.98 8.90 -9.95
C THR A 3 -23.24 9.96 -8.88
N ASP A 4 -23.16 9.57 -7.61
CA ASP A 4 -23.32 10.50 -6.49
C ASP A 4 -22.20 11.56 -6.43
N LYS A 5 -22.40 12.62 -5.63
CA LYS A 5 -21.44 13.73 -5.55
C LYS A 5 -20.12 13.31 -4.91
N ILE A 6 -20.12 12.33 -3.99
CA ILE A 6 -18.95 11.84 -3.28
C ILE A 6 -18.08 11.08 -4.27
N THR A 7 -18.63 10.09 -4.94
CA THR A 7 -17.91 9.27 -5.93
C THR A 7 -17.30 10.13 -7.04
N LYS A 8 -18.02 11.16 -7.52
CA LYS A 8 -17.49 12.08 -8.54
C LYS A 8 -16.21 12.80 -8.13
N LYS A 9 -16.06 13.16 -6.86
CA LYS A 9 -14.86 13.82 -6.32
C LYS A 9 -13.62 12.93 -6.44
N TRP A 10 -13.81 11.61 -6.42
CA TRP A 10 -12.72 10.63 -6.38
C TRP A 10 -12.41 9.99 -7.74
N ILE A 11 -13.10 10.36 -8.81
CA ILE A 11 -12.77 9.96 -10.18
C ILE A 11 -11.53 10.75 -10.62
N GLN A 12 -10.42 10.07 -10.87
CA GLN A 12 -9.15 10.70 -11.24
C GLN A 12 -8.63 10.26 -12.62
N ASN A 13 -9.15 9.16 -13.17
CA ASN A 13 -8.68 8.59 -14.43
C ASN A 13 -9.77 7.77 -15.13
N ALA A 14 -9.48 7.30 -16.35
CA ALA A 14 -10.42 6.53 -17.15
C ALA A 14 -10.81 5.17 -16.49
N ALA A 15 -9.93 4.57 -15.70
CA ALA A 15 -10.26 3.35 -14.97
C ALA A 15 -11.31 3.59 -13.87
N ASP A 16 -11.31 4.76 -13.23
CA ASP A 16 -12.33 5.13 -12.25
C ASP A 16 -13.69 5.36 -12.92
N GLU A 17 -13.71 5.99 -14.10
CA GLU A 17 -14.94 6.16 -14.89
C GLU A 17 -15.56 4.80 -15.25
N LYS A 18 -14.75 3.88 -15.79
CA LYS A 18 -15.20 2.51 -16.11
C LYS A 18 -15.67 1.74 -14.87
N ALA A 19 -15.01 1.94 -13.73
CA ALA A 19 -15.43 1.29 -12.48
C ALA A 19 -16.81 1.78 -12.00
N VAL A 20 -17.09 3.08 -12.13
CA VAL A 20 -18.42 3.61 -11.83
C VAL A 20 -19.48 3.03 -12.75
N GLU A 21 -19.19 2.89 -14.04
CA GLU A 21 -20.07 2.21 -14.99
C GLU A 21 -20.34 0.74 -14.59
N ALA A 22 -19.32 0.07 -14.01
CA ALA A 22 -19.41 -1.29 -13.47
C ALA A 22 -20.07 -1.37 -12.08
N GLY A 23 -20.58 -0.26 -11.53
CA GLY A 23 -21.28 -0.22 -10.24
C GLY A 23 -20.41 0.02 -9.02
N CYS A 24 -19.13 0.40 -9.19
CA CYS A 24 -18.29 0.81 -8.08
C CYS A 24 -18.63 2.25 -7.62
N TYR A 25 -18.44 2.53 -6.35
CA TYR A 25 -18.67 3.83 -5.74
C TYR A 25 -17.75 4.07 -4.57
N VAL A 26 -17.75 5.29 -3.99
CA VAL A 26 -16.89 5.62 -2.85
C VAL A 26 -17.73 5.70 -1.57
N ASN A 27 -17.29 4.94 -0.57
CA ASN A 27 -17.73 5.01 0.80
C ASN A 27 -16.65 5.75 1.62
N GLU A 28 -16.89 7.05 1.88
CA GLU A 28 -15.90 7.88 2.59
C GLU A 28 -15.66 7.40 4.04
N GLU A 29 -16.65 6.81 4.71
CA GLU A 29 -16.49 6.30 6.07
C GLU A 29 -15.43 5.19 6.13
N ARG A 30 -15.42 4.28 5.15
CA ARG A 30 -14.38 3.25 5.05
C ARG A 30 -12.98 3.83 4.80
N GLY A 31 -12.89 4.84 3.95
CA GLY A 31 -11.64 5.55 3.69
C GLY A 31 -11.15 6.32 4.91
N MET A 32 -12.04 7.01 5.61
CA MET A 32 -11.70 7.75 6.84
C MET A 32 -11.31 6.82 7.99
N HIS A 33 -11.94 5.66 8.12
CA HIS A 33 -11.62 4.69 9.18
C HIS A 33 -10.13 4.28 9.20
N VAL A 34 -9.50 4.10 8.05
CA VAL A 34 -8.06 3.79 8.01
C VAL A 34 -7.21 4.98 8.45
N ILE A 35 -7.59 6.20 8.08
CA ILE A 35 -6.88 7.43 8.45
C ILE A 35 -6.97 7.65 9.96
N GLU A 36 -8.16 7.54 10.53
CA GLU A 36 -8.42 7.63 11.96
C GLU A 36 -7.65 6.56 12.73
N PHE A 37 -7.69 5.30 12.30
CA PHE A 37 -6.89 4.24 12.91
C PHE A 37 -5.41 4.60 12.98
N ILE A 38 -4.83 5.09 11.88
CA ILE A 38 -3.41 5.45 11.82
C ILE A 38 -3.10 6.60 12.77
N GLN A 39 -3.88 7.68 12.74
CA GLN A 39 -3.63 8.88 13.54
C GLN A 39 -3.85 8.64 15.04
N ASP A 40 -4.86 7.87 15.41
CA ASP A 40 -5.23 7.63 16.81
C ASP A 40 -4.32 6.57 17.44
N HIS A 41 -3.97 5.52 16.71
CA HIS A 41 -3.32 4.35 17.29
C HIS A 41 -1.84 4.21 16.95
N LEU A 42 -1.33 4.79 15.86
CA LEU A 42 0.07 4.64 15.50
C LEU A 42 0.93 5.83 15.96
N ARG A 43 2.20 5.54 16.26
CA ARG A 43 3.19 6.53 16.66
C ARG A 43 4.43 6.40 15.80
N LEU A 44 5.02 7.54 15.46
CA LEU A 44 6.35 7.58 14.85
C LEU A 44 7.38 7.10 15.88
N TYR A 45 8.32 6.29 15.48
CA TYR A 45 9.27 5.68 16.43
C TYR A 45 10.70 6.21 16.26
N GLU A 46 10.96 6.96 15.22
CA GLU A 46 12.29 7.49 14.91
C GLU A 46 12.24 8.94 14.43
N GLY A 47 13.41 9.59 14.41
CA GLY A 47 13.56 10.98 13.97
C GLY A 47 13.04 12.01 14.97
N GLU A 48 12.93 13.23 14.49
CA GLU A 48 12.51 14.42 15.27
C GLU A 48 11.11 14.26 15.90
N TYR A 49 10.24 13.47 15.26
CA TYR A 49 8.85 13.29 15.67
C TYR A 49 8.59 11.96 16.41
N ALA A 50 9.65 11.30 16.91
CA ALA A 50 9.51 10.06 17.65
C ALA A 50 8.56 10.19 18.85
N GLY A 51 7.64 9.24 19.02
CA GLY A 51 6.60 9.23 20.05
C GLY A 51 5.34 10.04 19.73
N GLN A 52 5.36 10.86 18.68
CA GLN A 52 4.18 11.62 18.25
C GLN A 52 3.23 10.78 17.41
N SER A 53 1.94 11.18 17.40
CA SER A 53 0.94 10.63 16.48
C SER A 53 1.39 10.81 15.03
N VAL A 54 1.06 9.85 14.18
CA VAL A 54 1.31 9.97 12.75
C VAL A 54 0.48 11.10 12.17
N HIS A 55 1.13 12.04 11.52
CA HIS A 55 0.46 13.04 10.71
C HIS A 55 0.39 12.57 9.27
N ILE A 56 -0.83 12.35 8.76
CA ILE A 56 -1.06 11.89 7.38
C ILE A 56 -0.85 13.06 6.41
N MET A 57 0.10 12.91 5.50
CA MET A 57 0.35 13.86 4.42
C MET A 57 -0.74 13.78 3.34
N GLY A 58 -0.92 14.84 2.54
CA GLY A 58 -1.96 14.91 1.52
C GLY A 58 -1.96 13.71 0.56
N TRP A 59 -0.80 13.31 0.06
CA TRP A 59 -0.69 12.15 -0.84
C TRP A 59 -1.03 10.81 -0.15
N GLN A 60 -0.72 10.67 1.14
CA GLN A 60 -1.09 9.49 1.92
C GLN A 60 -2.60 9.46 2.16
N HIS A 61 -3.19 10.63 2.46
CA HIS A 61 -4.63 10.76 2.58
C HIS A 61 -5.33 10.31 1.30
N ASP A 62 -4.92 10.81 0.14
CA ASP A 62 -5.51 10.45 -1.14
C ASP A 62 -5.34 8.96 -1.47
N LEU A 63 -4.14 8.42 -1.22
CA LEU A 63 -3.87 6.98 -1.36
C LEU A 63 -4.82 6.13 -0.50
N LEU A 64 -4.92 6.44 0.79
CA LEU A 64 -5.71 5.66 1.75
C LEU A 64 -7.21 5.78 1.48
N MET A 65 -7.70 6.99 1.21
CA MET A 65 -9.08 7.23 0.82
C MET A 65 -9.46 6.46 -0.45
N ARG A 66 -8.60 6.45 -1.45
CA ARG A 66 -8.85 5.69 -2.67
C ARG A 66 -8.80 4.19 -2.42
N LEU A 67 -7.74 3.71 -1.78
CA LEU A 67 -7.52 2.28 -1.58
C LEU A 67 -8.64 1.62 -0.77
N PHE A 68 -9.09 2.27 0.30
CA PHE A 68 -10.06 1.69 1.23
C PHE A 68 -11.50 2.20 1.03
N GLY A 69 -11.66 3.39 0.46
CA GLY A 69 -12.97 3.99 0.26
C GLY A 69 -13.69 3.54 -1.01
N TRP A 70 -12.98 3.15 -2.08
CA TRP A 70 -13.64 2.60 -3.27
C TRP A 70 -14.15 1.19 -3.03
N VAL A 71 -15.44 0.97 -3.26
CA VAL A 71 -16.15 -0.28 -2.95
C VAL A 71 -17.06 -0.70 -4.10
N ARG A 72 -17.48 -1.95 -4.06
CA ARG A 72 -18.54 -2.53 -4.88
C ARG A 72 -19.37 -3.53 -4.07
N PHE A 73 -20.60 -3.76 -4.45
CA PHE A 73 -21.34 -4.88 -3.92
C PHE A 73 -20.86 -6.19 -4.54
N SER A 74 -20.69 -7.22 -3.74
CA SER A 74 -20.33 -8.55 -4.18
C SER A 74 -21.47 -9.52 -3.90
N GLU A 75 -22.01 -10.14 -4.95
CA GLU A 75 -23.03 -11.18 -4.85
C GLU A 75 -22.49 -12.42 -4.09
N ASP A 76 -21.23 -12.81 -4.38
CA ASP A 76 -20.61 -13.99 -3.75
C ASP A 76 -20.46 -13.85 -2.24
N TRP A 77 -20.19 -12.64 -1.76
CA TRP A 77 -20.00 -12.34 -0.34
C TRP A 77 -21.26 -11.76 0.31
N GLY A 78 -22.30 -11.41 -0.48
CA GLY A 78 -23.56 -10.82 0.00
C GLY A 78 -23.40 -9.49 0.71
N ARG A 79 -22.30 -8.77 0.45
CA ARG A 79 -21.96 -7.49 1.11
C ARG A 79 -21.13 -6.59 0.23
N GLU A 80 -21.01 -5.33 0.67
CA GLU A 80 -20.03 -4.39 0.15
C GLU A 80 -18.61 -4.87 0.43
N ILE A 81 -17.76 -4.88 -0.57
CA ILE A 81 -16.33 -5.19 -0.46
C ILE A 81 -15.49 -4.11 -1.13
N ARG A 82 -14.23 -4.02 -0.77
CA ARG A 82 -13.25 -3.14 -1.42
C ARG A 82 -13.15 -3.42 -2.92
N ARG A 83 -13.10 -2.36 -3.72
CA ARG A 83 -12.86 -2.45 -5.16
C ARG A 83 -11.47 -3.03 -5.45
N PHE A 84 -10.43 -2.48 -4.79
CA PHE A 84 -9.04 -2.77 -5.11
C PHE A 84 -8.52 -3.97 -4.34
N LYS A 85 -7.89 -4.89 -5.06
CA LYS A 85 -7.11 -6.01 -4.51
C LYS A 85 -5.60 -5.79 -4.66
N VAL A 86 -5.22 -4.94 -5.60
CA VAL A 86 -3.82 -4.58 -5.84
C VAL A 86 -3.68 -3.06 -5.75
N CYS A 87 -2.68 -2.61 -5.00
CA CYS A 87 -2.21 -1.23 -5.02
C CYS A 87 -0.75 -1.21 -5.46
N SER A 88 -0.43 -0.49 -6.52
CA SER A 88 0.92 -0.32 -7.03
C SER A 88 1.31 1.16 -6.94
N LEU A 89 2.11 1.50 -5.92
CA LEU A 89 2.57 2.85 -5.61
C LEU A 89 4.01 3.05 -6.05
N TRP A 90 4.22 3.97 -6.97
CA TRP A 90 5.55 4.36 -7.46
C TRP A 90 5.89 5.76 -6.99
N ILE A 91 6.87 5.87 -6.11
CA ILE A 91 7.20 7.12 -5.44
C ILE A 91 8.72 7.20 -5.20
N PRO A 92 9.37 8.36 -5.42
CA PRO A 92 10.80 8.50 -5.22
C PRO A 92 11.26 8.19 -3.78
N LYS A 93 12.57 7.99 -3.61
CA LYS A 93 13.17 7.78 -2.30
C LYS A 93 12.90 8.95 -1.36
N LYS A 94 12.98 8.72 -0.04
CA LYS A 94 12.76 9.71 1.03
C LYS A 94 11.33 10.25 1.16
N ASN A 95 10.35 9.75 0.40
CA ASN A 95 8.95 10.17 0.52
C ASN A 95 8.15 9.37 1.57
N GLY A 96 8.78 8.60 2.44
CA GLY A 96 8.06 7.89 3.52
C GLY A 96 7.32 6.62 3.07
N LYS A 97 7.72 5.97 1.96
CA LYS A 97 7.04 4.80 1.41
C LYS A 97 6.98 3.60 2.37
N SER A 98 8.11 3.23 3.00
CA SER A 98 8.16 2.05 3.89
C SER A 98 7.37 2.23 5.19
N PRO A 99 7.42 3.40 5.88
CA PRO A 99 6.48 3.69 6.96
C PRO A 99 5.01 3.61 6.52
N THR A 100 4.65 4.17 5.35
CA THR A 100 3.28 4.10 4.83
C THR A 100 2.85 2.66 4.59
N ALA A 101 3.71 1.84 4.00
CA ALA A 101 3.48 0.42 3.78
C ALA A 101 3.26 -0.34 5.11
N ALA A 102 4.02 0.00 6.16
CA ALA A 102 3.86 -0.56 7.49
C ALA A 102 2.51 -0.17 8.12
N MET A 103 2.08 1.10 7.98
CA MET A 103 0.77 1.57 8.47
C MET A 103 -0.38 0.80 7.79
N VAL A 104 -0.31 0.62 6.47
CA VAL A 104 -1.28 -0.20 5.72
C VAL A 104 -1.30 -1.63 6.25
N GLY A 105 -0.13 -2.25 6.46
CA GLY A 105 -0.04 -3.60 6.99
C GLY A 105 -0.62 -3.75 8.40
N LEU A 106 -0.42 -2.77 9.28
CA LEU A 106 -0.99 -2.75 10.63
C LEU A 106 -2.51 -2.56 10.60
N TYR A 107 -3.02 -1.69 9.74
CA TYR A 107 -4.46 -1.53 9.55
C TYR A 107 -5.11 -2.83 9.07
N LEU A 108 -4.54 -3.48 8.06
CA LEU A 108 -5.02 -4.77 7.54
C LEU A 108 -5.03 -5.86 8.63
N MET A 109 -4.02 -5.86 9.51
CA MET A 109 -3.95 -6.84 10.61
C MET A 109 -4.99 -6.57 11.70
N ALA A 110 -5.20 -5.30 12.07
CA ALA A 110 -5.89 -4.96 13.32
C ALA A 110 -7.30 -4.37 13.15
N ALA A 111 -7.60 -3.72 12.02
CA ALA A 111 -8.80 -2.89 11.90
C ALA A 111 -9.59 -3.04 10.58
N ASP A 112 -9.12 -3.79 9.61
CA ASP A 112 -9.80 -4.00 8.31
C ASP A 112 -11.03 -4.94 8.38
N GLY A 113 -11.29 -5.53 9.55
CA GLY A 113 -12.49 -6.36 9.80
C GLY A 113 -12.34 -7.84 9.43
N GLU A 114 -11.25 -8.26 8.83
CA GLU A 114 -10.97 -9.66 8.49
C GLU A 114 -10.51 -10.46 9.73
N GLN A 115 -11.21 -11.54 10.06
CA GLN A 115 -10.83 -12.43 11.17
C GLN A 115 -9.66 -13.35 10.77
N GLY A 116 -8.69 -13.52 11.68
CA GLY A 116 -7.52 -14.36 11.44
C GLY A 116 -6.72 -13.90 10.22
N GLN A 117 -6.65 -12.58 9.98
CA GLN A 117 -5.92 -12.01 8.85
C GLN A 117 -4.43 -12.30 8.99
N LYS A 118 -3.80 -12.70 7.89
CA LYS A 118 -2.36 -12.87 7.78
C LYS A 118 -1.81 -11.78 6.88
N VAL A 119 -0.92 -10.96 7.43
CA VAL A 119 -0.22 -9.92 6.68
C VAL A 119 1.25 -10.31 6.54
N PHE A 120 1.78 -10.17 5.35
CA PHE A 120 3.16 -10.53 5.04
C PHE A 120 3.91 -9.32 4.48
N SER A 121 5.07 -8.99 5.04
CA SER A 121 6.05 -8.15 4.36
C SER A 121 6.95 -9.02 3.51
N ALA A 122 6.96 -8.79 2.21
CA ALA A 122 7.77 -9.52 1.24
C ALA A 122 8.75 -8.57 0.53
N ALA A 123 9.95 -9.05 0.25
CA ALA A 123 10.94 -8.39 -0.59
C ALA A 123 11.84 -9.43 -1.24
N LYS A 124 12.71 -9.00 -2.16
CA LYS A 124 13.69 -9.88 -2.82
C LYS A 124 14.53 -10.67 -1.84
N ASP A 125 14.96 -10.04 -0.76
CA ASP A 125 15.76 -10.67 0.30
C ASP A 125 15.18 -10.42 1.69
N GLY A 126 15.56 -11.25 2.66
CA GLY A 126 15.04 -11.19 4.01
C GLY A 126 15.34 -9.86 4.72
N LYS A 127 16.50 -9.22 4.46
CA LYS A 127 16.86 -7.94 5.09
C LYS A 127 15.91 -6.82 4.65
N GLN A 128 15.55 -6.78 3.39
CA GLN A 128 14.60 -5.79 2.87
C GLN A 128 13.17 -6.06 3.37
N ALA A 129 12.73 -7.34 3.40
CA ALA A 129 11.43 -7.69 3.99
C ALA A 129 11.31 -7.26 5.46
N HIS A 130 12.41 -7.29 6.20
CA HIS A 130 12.46 -6.83 7.59
C HIS A 130 12.33 -5.32 7.76
N ILE A 131 12.62 -4.48 6.76
CA ILE A 131 12.53 -3.02 6.88
C ILE A 131 11.08 -2.60 7.20
N VAL A 132 10.13 -2.92 6.34
CA VAL A 132 8.71 -2.58 6.54
C VAL A 132 8.16 -3.22 7.81
N HIS A 133 8.51 -4.49 8.05
CA HIS A 133 8.08 -5.19 9.26
C HIS A 133 8.66 -4.58 10.54
N THR A 134 9.88 -4.05 10.51
CA THR A 134 10.49 -3.35 11.64
C THR A 134 9.73 -2.06 11.93
N HIS A 135 9.37 -1.27 10.91
CA HIS A 135 8.49 -0.12 11.08
C HIS A 135 7.18 -0.52 11.79
N ALA A 136 6.51 -1.57 11.31
CA ALA A 136 5.27 -2.06 11.90
C ALA A 136 5.45 -2.47 13.37
N ARG A 137 6.48 -3.25 13.68
CA ARG A 137 6.79 -3.69 15.05
C ARG A 137 7.05 -2.52 15.98
N MET A 138 7.84 -1.54 15.55
CA MET A 138 8.16 -0.37 16.37
C MET A 138 6.93 0.50 16.60
N MET A 139 6.08 0.68 15.57
CA MET A 139 4.80 1.38 15.71
C MET A 139 3.86 0.69 16.71
N VAL A 140 3.80 -0.65 16.72
CA VAL A 140 3.02 -1.40 17.72
C VAL A 140 3.55 -1.14 19.12
N GLN A 141 4.86 -1.23 19.33
CA GLN A 141 5.50 -1.02 20.64
C GLN A 141 5.36 0.42 21.17
N GLN A 142 5.24 1.40 20.29
CA GLN A 142 5.02 2.81 20.65
C GLN A 142 3.53 3.17 20.80
N SER A 143 2.65 2.28 20.38
CA SER A 143 1.20 2.52 20.42
C SER A 143 0.64 2.27 21.83
N PRO A 144 -0.03 3.26 22.45
CA PRO A 144 -0.65 3.06 23.76
C PRO A 144 -1.71 1.95 23.81
N VAL A 145 -2.31 1.64 22.66
CA VAL A 145 -3.39 0.65 22.53
C VAL A 145 -2.87 -0.68 21.98
N LEU A 146 -2.12 -0.64 20.87
CA LEU A 146 -1.69 -1.88 20.22
C LEU A 146 -0.64 -2.65 21.02
N ASP A 147 0.20 -1.99 21.83
CA ASP A 147 1.17 -2.67 22.70
C ASP A 147 0.49 -3.63 23.67
N GLY A 148 -0.68 -3.23 24.19
CA GLY A 148 -1.51 -4.07 25.07
C GLY A 148 -2.34 -5.15 24.35
N LEU A 149 -2.59 -5.00 23.05
CA LEU A 149 -3.43 -5.92 22.26
C LEU A 149 -2.61 -6.86 21.37
N CYS A 150 -1.30 -6.62 21.25
CA CYS A 150 -0.40 -7.42 20.44
C CYS A 150 0.65 -8.13 21.29
N SER A 151 1.17 -9.23 20.77
CA SER A 151 2.43 -9.81 21.23
C SER A 151 3.39 -9.97 20.06
N VAL A 152 4.67 -9.74 20.34
CA VAL A 152 5.75 -9.90 19.35
C VAL A 152 6.63 -11.06 19.75
N ASN A 153 6.66 -12.11 18.93
CA ASN A 153 7.56 -13.24 19.15
C ASN A 153 9.02 -12.81 18.90
N ARG A 154 9.87 -12.89 19.91
CA ARG A 154 11.28 -12.43 19.82
C ARG A 154 12.13 -13.25 18.87
N GLY A 155 11.81 -14.53 18.66
CA GLY A 155 12.57 -15.43 17.79
C GLY A 155 12.20 -15.30 16.33
N THR A 156 10.91 -15.25 16.03
CA THR A 156 10.38 -15.21 14.64
C THR A 156 10.02 -13.80 14.16
N GLY A 157 9.89 -12.86 15.08
CA GLY A 157 9.43 -11.50 14.78
C GLY A 157 7.93 -11.38 14.53
N VAL A 158 7.17 -12.48 14.53
CA VAL A 158 5.72 -12.45 14.26
C VAL A 158 5.00 -11.55 15.27
N ILE A 159 4.21 -10.61 14.76
CA ILE A 159 3.28 -9.80 15.53
C ILE A 159 1.94 -10.54 15.52
N LEU A 160 1.39 -10.86 16.69
CA LEU A 160 0.06 -11.44 16.87
C LEU A 160 -0.87 -10.39 17.47
N TYR A 161 -1.97 -10.09 16.79
CA TYR A 161 -3.06 -9.25 17.29
C TYR A 161 -4.14 -10.15 17.90
N HIS A 162 -4.26 -10.12 19.23
CA HIS A 162 -5.09 -11.07 19.99
C HIS A 162 -6.59 -10.98 19.70
N PRO A 163 -7.21 -9.79 19.53
CA PRO A 163 -8.66 -9.69 19.37
C PRO A 163 -9.23 -10.48 18.20
N THR A 164 -8.50 -10.57 17.09
CA THR A 164 -8.94 -11.27 15.87
C THR A 164 -8.06 -12.47 15.53
N ASN A 165 -7.06 -12.78 16.36
CA ASN A 165 -6.05 -13.82 16.08
C ASN A 165 -5.34 -13.59 14.73
N SER A 166 -5.11 -12.31 14.38
CA SER A 166 -4.44 -11.90 13.13
C SER A 166 -2.94 -11.78 13.34
N THR A 167 -2.18 -11.98 12.28
CA THR A 167 -0.71 -11.96 12.35
C THR A 167 -0.08 -11.07 11.29
N TYR A 168 1.07 -10.46 11.64
CA TYR A 168 1.93 -9.79 10.69
C TYR A 168 3.36 -10.35 10.80
N GLN A 169 3.93 -10.79 9.67
CA GLN A 169 5.25 -11.43 9.62
C GLN A 169 6.00 -11.12 8.33
N THR A 170 7.28 -11.44 8.31
CA THR A 170 8.10 -11.34 7.10
C THR A 170 8.02 -12.60 6.27
N LEU A 171 8.12 -12.44 4.95
CA LEU A 171 8.23 -13.51 3.97
C LEU A 171 9.45 -13.22 3.09
N SER A 172 10.43 -14.12 3.06
CA SER A 172 11.59 -14.00 2.19
C SER A 172 11.55 -15.01 1.05
N GLY A 173 12.24 -14.70 -0.06
CA GLY A 173 12.37 -15.60 -1.20
C GLY A 173 12.84 -17.01 -0.84
N ASP A 174 13.71 -17.12 0.16
CA ASP A 174 14.22 -18.40 0.65
C ASP A 174 13.17 -19.21 1.43
N ASN A 175 12.19 -18.53 2.06
CA ASN A 175 11.14 -19.16 2.87
C ASN A 175 9.84 -19.42 2.09
N ILE A 176 9.72 -18.92 0.86
CA ILE A 176 8.53 -19.10 0.02
C ILE A 176 8.43 -20.51 -0.53
N GLN A 177 9.55 -21.22 -0.67
CA GLN A 177 9.54 -22.61 -1.11
C GLN A 177 8.89 -23.49 -0.03
N GLY A 178 7.73 -24.06 -0.33
CA GLY A 178 6.95 -24.91 0.57
C GLY A 178 5.86 -24.20 1.35
N GLN A 179 5.61 -22.93 1.11
CA GLN A 179 4.44 -22.21 1.64
C GLN A 179 3.35 -22.10 0.58
N GLU A 180 2.93 -23.22 0.02
CA GLU A 180 1.75 -23.28 -0.82
C GLU A 180 0.50 -22.91 0.01
N GLY A 181 -0.38 -22.07 -0.55
CA GLY A 181 -1.63 -21.69 0.09
C GLY A 181 -1.55 -20.58 1.13
N LEU A 182 -0.58 -19.67 1.02
CA LEU A 182 -0.58 -18.43 1.82
C LEU A 182 -1.89 -17.67 1.57
N ASN A 183 -2.69 -17.52 2.64
CA ASN A 183 -3.99 -16.86 2.57
C ASN A 183 -4.00 -15.59 3.42
N GLY A 184 -3.81 -14.45 2.77
CA GLY A 184 -3.74 -13.18 3.46
C GLY A 184 -3.43 -12.01 2.54
N SER A 185 -2.98 -10.91 3.13
CA SER A 185 -2.52 -9.71 2.41
C SER A 185 -1.00 -9.65 2.40
N VAL A 186 -0.43 -9.03 1.37
CA VAL A 186 1.02 -8.89 1.23
C VAL A 186 1.44 -7.45 0.97
N ILE A 187 2.47 -7.03 1.65
CA ILE A 187 3.15 -5.75 1.44
C ILE A 187 4.48 -6.04 0.76
N ILE A 188 4.69 -5.51 -0.44
CA ILE A 188 5.92 -5.73 -1.22
C ILE A 188 6.67 -4.40 -1.30
N ASP A 189 7.85 -4.33 -0.67
CA ASP A 189 8.73 -3.17 -0.81
C ASP A 189 9.77 -3.41 -1.91
N GLU A 190 10.14 -2.35 -2.62
CA GLU A 190 11.07 -2.34 -3.72
C GLU A 190 10.69 -3.30 -4.88
N THR A 191 9.43 -3.20 -5.32
CA THR A 191 8.85 -4.03 -6.41
C THR A 191 9.74 -4.10 -7.66
N HIS A 192 10.54 -3.07 -7.94
CA HIS A 192 11.44 -3.02 -9.10
C HIS A 192 12.57 -4.06 -9.09
N VAL A 193 12.90 -4.64 -7.93
CA VAL A 193 13.92 -5.70 -7.79
C VAL A 193 13.34 -7.09 -7.52
N VAL A 194 12.02 -7.21 -7.42
CA VAL A 194 11.33 -8.50 -7.25
C VAL A 194 11.51 -9.36 -8.48
N ASP A 195 11.86 -10.62 -8.28
CA ASP A 195 11.94 -11.58 -9.38
C ASP A 195 10.57 -12.17 -9.74
N SER A 196 10.48 -12.74 -10.94
CA SER A 196 9.21 -13.27 -11.44
C SER A 196 8.70 -14.47 -10.66
N ARG A 197 9.55 -15.20 -9.95
CA ARG A 197 9.17 -16.36 -9.13
C ARG A 197 8.47 -15.91 -7.85
N LEU A 198 9.07 -14.94 -7.15
CA LEU A 198 8.44 -14.35 -5.98
C LEU A 198 7.11 -13.70 -6.36
N ALA A 199 7.09 -12.92 -7.45
CA ALA A 199 5.89 -12.28 -7.95
C ALA A 199 4.75 -13.27 -8.22
N SER A 200 5.02 -14.36 -8.94
CA SER A 200 4.00 -15.38 -9.25
C SER A 200 3.45 -16.08 -8.00
N THR A 201 4.28 -16.32 -6.99
CA THR A 201 3.82 -16.90 -5.72
C THR A 201 2.89 -15.93 -4.97
N LEU A 202 3.22 -14.62 -4.99
CA LEU A 202 2.45 -13.60 -4.30
C LEU A 202 1.15 -13.20 -5.03
N GLU A 203 1.05 -13.50 -6.32
CA GLU A 203 -0.12 -13.18 -7.16
C GLU A 203 -1.40 -13.89 -6.70
N TYR A 204 -1.26 -15.11 -6.19
CA TYR A 204 -2.39 -15.93 -5.75
C TYR A 204 -2.68 -15.83 -4.24
N MET A 205 -1.97 -14.97 -3.51
CA MET A 205 -2.22 -14.79 -2.09
C MET A 205 -3.61 -14.19 -1.83
N GLY A 206 -4.30 -14.75 -0.85
CA GLY A 206 -5.60 -14.23 -0.43
C GLY A 206 -6.79 -14.66 -1.30
N ALA A 207 -6.63 -15.58 -2.25
CA ALA A 207 -7.69 -15.99 -3.17
C ALA A 207 -9.00 -16.46 -2.49
N SER A 208 -8.96 -16.93 -1.23
CA SER A 208 -10.12 -17.34 -0.45
C SER A 208 -10.61 -16.27 0.55
N ARG A 209 -10.12 -15.04 0.47
CA ARG A 209 -10.56 -13.91 1.29
C ARG A 209 -11.40 -12.93 0.48
N ALA A 210 -12.31 -12.23 1.15
CA ALA A 210 -13.17 -11.26 0.49
C ALA A 210 -12.40 -10.00 0.06
N GLU A 211 -11.47 -9.55 0.90
CA GLU A 211 -10.81 -8.26 0.74
C GLU A 211 -9.27 -8.33 0.94
N PRO A 212 -8.57 -9.28 0.28
CA PRO A 212 -7.11 -9.33 0.35
C PRO A 212 -6.51 -8.13 -0.35
N ILE A 213 -5.32 -7.69 0.09
CA ILE A 213 -4.55 -6.65 -0.59
C ILE A 213 -3.13 -7.14 -0.90
N ARG A 214 -2.71 -6.94 -2.13
CA ARG A 214 -1.31 -6.87 -2.53
C ARG A 214 -0.91 -5.40 -2.66
N PHE A 215 -0.19 -4.90 -1.68
CA PHE A 215 0.27 -3.52 -1.63
C PHE A 215 1.74 -3.46 -2.04
N GLU A 216 2.01 -2.96 -3.22
CA GLU A 216 3.32 -2.85 -3.83
C GLU A 216 3.82 -1.41 -3.73
N VAL A 217 5.01 -1.21 -3.18
CA VAL A 217 5.67 0.11 -3.17
C VAL A 217 7.03 0.01 -3.85
N SER A 218 7.36 1.01 -4.67
CA SER A 218 8.61 1.00 -5.40
C SER A 218 9.11 2.40 -5.73
N THR A 219 10.40 2.46 -5.98
CA THR A 219 11.01 3.56 -6.74
C THR A 219 11.16 3.13 -8.21
N ALA A 220 11.46 4.07 -9.10
CA ALA A 220 11.82 3.73 -10.47
C ALA A 220 13.03 2.78 -10.49
N GLY A 221 12.88 1.68 -11.22
CA GLY A 221 13.95 0.72 -11.48
C GLY A 221 14.65 0.99 -12.81
N ASN A 222 15.79 0.36 -13.00
CA ASN A 222 16.58 0.45 -14.24
C ASN A 222 16.59 -0.86 -15.08
N ASN A 223 15.80 -1.87 -14.69
CA ASN A 223 15.66 -3.09 -15.44
C ASN A 223 14.44 -3.02 -16.38
N PRO A 224 14.62 -2.82 -17.70
CA PRO A 224 13.52 -2.64 -18.66
C PRO A 224 12.69 -3.92 -18.88
N ASN A 225 13.22 -5.09 -18.52
CA ASN A 225 12.55 -6.38 -18.66
C ASN A 225 12.11 -6.98 -17.31
N GLY A 226 12.27 -6.23 -16.23
CA GLY A 226 11.95 -6.68 -14.88
C GLY A 226 10.46 -6.72 -14.60
N TYR A 227 10.09 -7.41 -13.51
CA TYR A 227 8.72 -7.43 -12.98
C TYR A 227 8.19 -6.01 -12.76
N GLY A 228 8.97 -5.15 -12.11
CA GLY A 228 8.56 -3.79 -11.82
C GLY A 228 8.23 -2.96 -13.08
N LYS A 229 9.01 -3.12 -14.17
CA LYS A 229 8.69 -2.39 -15.42
C LYS A 229 7.37 -2.85 -16.02
N ARG A 230 7.09 -4.15 -15.99
CA ARG A 230 5.79 -4.67 -16.45
C ARG A 230 4.63 -4.15 -15.61
N GLN A 231 4.78 -4.09 -14.28
CA GLN A 231 3.76 -3.51 -13.39
C GLN A 231 3.55 -2.02 -13.65
N TRP A 232 4.63 -1.28 -13.89
CA TRP A 232 4.54 0.13 -14.29
C TRP A 232 3.74 0.30 -15.59
N ASP A 233 4.14 -0.40 -16.66
CA ASP A 233 3.48 -0.28 -17.97
C ASP A 233 2.01 -0.73 -17.90
N TYR A 234 1.73 -1.79 -17.17
CA TYR A 234 0.38 -2.25 -16.93
C TYR A 234 -0.47 -1.20 -16.21
N GLY A 235 0.08 -0.60 -15.16
CA GLY A 235 -0.61 0.46 -14.40
C GLY A 235 -0.92 1.70 -15.24
N GLU A 236 0.03 2.15 -16.08
CA GLU A 236 -0.19 3.25 -17.02
C GLU A 236 -1.30 2.91 -18.03
N ALA A 237 -1.31 1.70 -18.59
CA ALA A 237 -2.34 1.24 -19.53
C ALA A 237 -3.72 1.12 -18.88
N VAL A 238 -3.79 0.74 -17.59
CA VAL A 238 -5.06 0.74 -16.84
C VAL A 238 -5.55 2.17 -16.58
N ASN A 239 -4.69 3.08 -16.12
CA ASN A 239 -5.07 4.46 -15.85
C ASN A 239 -5.49 5.22 -17.11
N SER A 240 -4.87 4.93 -18.26
CA SER A 240 -5.27 5.51 -19.55
C SER A 240 -6.59 4.93 -20.10
N GLY A 241 -7.06 3.82 -19.54
CA GLY A 241 -8.25 3.11 -20.01
C GLY A 241 -7.99 2.18 -21.21
N GLU A 242 -6.74 1.98 -21.61
CA GLU A 242 -6.36 1.00 -22.64
C GLU A 242 -6.66 -0.43 -22.18
N ILE A 243 -6.35 -0.72 -20.90
CA ILE A 243 -6.69 -1.98 -20.23
C ILE A 243 -7.78 -1.71 -19.20
N THR A 244 -8.77 -2.59 -19.13
CA THR A 244 -9.80 -2.53 -18.07
C THR A 244 -9.43 -3.48 -16.96
N ASP A 245 -9.06 -2.93 -15.80
CA ASP A 245 -8.85 -3.65 -14.55
C ASP A 245 -9.42 -2.81 -13.40
N ASN A 246 -10.54 -3.25 -12.85
CA ASN A 246 -11.21 -2.55 -11.76
C ASN A 246 -10.60 -2.85 -10.39
N GLU A 247 -9.70 -3.81 -10.28
CA GLU A 247 -9.12 -4.25 -9.02
C GLU A 247 -7.71 -3.68 -8.76
N LEU A 248 -7.12 -2.95 -9.73
CA LEU A 248 -5.84 -2.28 -9.60
C LEU A 248 -5.99 -0.80 -9.25
N LEU A 249 -5.37 -0.36 -8.17
CA LEU A 249 -5.05 1.04 -7.90
C LEU A 249 -3.59 1.29 -8.26
N TYR A 250 -3.36 2.04 -9.33
CA TYR A 250 -2.01 2.47 -9.73
C TYR A 250 -1.82 3.96 -9.48
N ILE A 251 -0.75 4.30 -8.75
CA ILE A 251 -0.37 5.69 -8.46
C ILE A 251 1.12 5.85 -8.74
N SER A 252 1.50 6.84 -9.54
CA SER A 252 2.90 7.14 -9.83
C SER A 252 3.23 8.60 -9.63
N TYR A 253 4.33 8.85 -8.94
CA TYR A 253 4.95 10.16 -8.77
C TYR A 253 6.32 10.13 -9.45
N SER A 254 6.46 10.86 -10.54
CA SER A 254 7.71 10.89 -11.30
C SER A 254 7.91 12.23 -12.00
N ALA A 255 9.17 12.59 -12.21
CA ALA A 255 9.53 13.66 -13.15
C ALA A 255 9.27 13.19 -14.59
N PRO A 256 9.18 14.12 -15.57
CA PRO A 256 9.03 13.76 -16.98
C PRO A 256 10.10 12.77 -17.46
N GLN A 257 9.70 11.71 -18.16
CA GLN A 257 10.56 10.58 -18.52
C GLN A 257 11.64 10.89 -19.56
N LYS A 258 11.61 12.04 -20.23
CA LYS A 258 12.60 12.39 -21.26
C LYS A 258 13.89 12.88 -20.59
N ALA A 259 14.97 12.09 -20.71
CA ALA A 259 16.28 12.36 -20.14
C ALA A 259 16.87 13.75 -20.49
N ASN A 260 16.45 14.37 -21.61
CA ASN A 260 16.88 15.69 -22.06
C ASN A 260 15.79 16.76 -21.89
N ASP A 261 14.79 16.52 -21.07
CA ASP A 261 13.74 17.51 -20.83
C ASP A 261 14.31 18.63 -19.93
N SER A 262 14.45 19.84 -20.49
CA SER A 262 14.93 21.02 -19.79
C SER A 262 14.10 21.39 -18.55
N ARG A 263 12.90 20.82 -18.43
CA ARG A 263 12.02 20.98 -17.26
C ARG A 263 12.49 20.17 -16.05
N CYS A 264 13.27 19.09 -16.23
CA CYS A 264 13.72 18.24 -15.13
C CYS A 264 14.57 18.98 -14.09
N GLY A 265 15.22 20.10 -14.46
CA GLY A 265 15.99 20.96 -13.56
C GLY A 265 15.16 22.02 -12.83
N LYS A 266 13.84 22.01 -12.92
CA LYS A 266 12.99 23.04 -12.31
C LYS A 266 12.42 22.58 -10.96
N PRO A 267 12.49 23.42 -9.90
CA PRO A 267 11.94 23.10 -8.58
C PRO A 267 10.49 22.61 -8.60
N GLU A 268 9.63 23.22 -9.44
CA GLU A 268 8.22 22.84 -9.52
C GLU A 268 8.01 21.39 -10.02
N ILE A 269 8.95 20.86 -10.79
CA ILE A 269 8.93 19.47 -11.24
C ILE A 269 9.36 18.53 -10.11
N TRP A 270 10.35 18.95 -9.32
CA TRP A 270 10.81 18.17 -8.16
C TRP A 270 9.71 18.07 -7.10
N GLU A 271 9.02 19.18 -6.80
CA GLU A 271 7.87 19.19 -5.88
C GLU A 271 6.76 18.24 -6.35
N LYS A 272 6.41 18.29 -7.64
CA LYS A 272 5.39 17.38 -8.19
C LYS A 272 5.80 15.91 -8.15
N ALA A 273 7.09 15.62 -8.38
CA ALA A 273 7.60 14.26 -8.33
C ALA A 273 7.78 13.74 -6.90
N ASN A 274 7.88 14.62 -5.92
CA ASN A 274 8.13 14.29 -4.51
C ASN A 274 7.00 14.82 -3.63
N PRO A 275 5.92 14.08 -3.48
CA PRO A 275 4.72 14.57 -2.80
C PRO A 275 4.90 14.79 -1.29
N SER A 276 6.05 14.40 -0.71
CA SER A 276 6.45 14.71 0.67
C SER A 276 7.39 15.92 0.75
N TRP A 277 7.43 16.75 -0.29
CA TRP A 277 8.21 17.99 -0.30
C TRP A 277 7.79 18.93 0.83
N GLY A 278 8.78 19.49 1.52
CA GLY A 278 8.56 20.33 2.71
C GLY A 278 8.29 19.55 4.01
N HIS A 279 8.12 18.22 3.94
CA HIS A 279 7.95 17.35 5.10
C HIS A 279 9.18 16.47 5.32
N THR A 280 9.34 15.42 4.55
CA THR A 280 10.49 14.49 4.64
C THR A 280 11.61 14.82 3.67
N ILE A 281 11.35 15.66 2.67
CA ILE A 281 12.33 16.16 1.70
C ILE A 281 12.40 17.67 1.83
N LYS A 282 13.58 18.18 2.11
CA LYS A 282 13.84 19.62 2.20
C LYS A 282 14.52 20.10 0.91
N SER A 283 14.42 21.39 0.61
CA SER A 283 15.04 21.98 -0.59
C SER A 283 16.56 21.84 -0.65
N GLU A 284 17.21 21.70 0.50
CA GLU A 284 18.65 21.46 0.63
C GLU A 284 19.07 20.00 0.39
N ASP A 285 18.11 19.07 0.27
CA ASP A 285 18.34 17.63 0.02
C ASP A 285 18.40 17.28 -1.48
N VAL A 286 18.09 18.23 -2.37
CA VAL A 286 17.97 18.10 -3.82
C VAL A 286 18.80 19.15 -4.52
#